data_fe6eeb83057e5854cddffe3abd62562a
#
_entry.id   fe6eeb83057e5854cddffe3abd62562a
#
_cell.length_a   1.000
_cell.length_b   1.000
_cell.length_c   1.000
_cell.angle_alpha   90.00
_cell.angle_beta   90.00
_cell.angle_gamma   90.00
#
_symmetry.space_group_name_H-M   'P 1'
#
loop_
_entity.id
_entity.type
_entity.pdbx_description
1 polymer ?
#
loop_
_entity_poly.entity_id
_entity_poly.type
_entity_poly.pdbx_seq_one_letter_code
_entity_poly.pdbx_strand_id
1 'polypeptide(L)'
;LALASCQHYEQGWYAAHREIAARELDVVLFVGDYIYESSNPRHQVRQHEGPVPQTLDAYRARHATYKLDADLRAAHAAHPWILTWDDHEVENDYAGDASPSGLDTAAFLRRRAAAYQAWFEHLPVSPTMAPNGPAMRIHDRYRWGRLAELWTLDGRQYRSVHACGDKGAAGGRSISTDCAELANPARSVFGAAQERWLAEGLAQSTRAWKLLAQGSQLSPAGVAVPGLAGRIYSDGWDGYPLA
;
A
#
# COMPACT_ATOMS: atom_id res chain seq x y z
N LEU A 1 -8.18 -3.89 18.45
CA LEU A 1 -7.69 -3.48 17.12
C LEU A 1 -8.35 -4.32 16.04
N ALA A 2 -8.78 -3.72 14.94
CA ALA A 2 -9.08 -4.40 13.67
C ALA A 2 -7.99 -4.13 12.66
N LEU A 3 -7.70 -5.12 11.79
CA LEU A 3 -6.81 -4.99 10.65
C LEU A 3 -7.63 -5.17 9.37
N ALA A 4 -7.48 -4.25 8.41
CA ALA A 4 -8.15 -4.30 7.12
C ALA A 4 -7.23 -3.82 5.99
N SER A 5 -7.51 -4.27 4.76
CA SER A 5 -6.83 -3.86 3.52
C SER A 5 -7.67 -4.27 2.30
N CYS A 6 -7.24 -3.86 1.10
CA CYS A 6 -7.66 -4.47 -0.17
C CYS A 6 -9.19 -4.50 -0.38
N GLN A 7 -9.83 -3.36 -0.20
CA GLN A 7 -11.30 -3.24 -0.26
C GLN A 7 -11.81 -2.88 -1.66
N HIS A 8 -11.61 -3.73 -2.66
CA HIS A 8 -12.01 -3.43 -4.03
C HIS A 8 -13.52 -3.18 -4.14
N TYR A 9 -13.92 -1.95 -4.50
CA TYR A 9 -15.32 -1.49 -4.52
C TYR A 9 -16.24 -2.36 -5.38
N GLU A 10 -15.76 -2.82 -6.50
CA GLU A 10 -16.58 -3.56 -7.46
C GLU A 10 -16.81 -5.03 -7.07
N GLN A 11 -15.94 -5.61 -6.23
CA GLN A 11 -15.93 -7.05 -5.98
C GLN A 11 -16.68 -7.49 -4.72
N GLY A 12 -17.28 -6.57 -3.99
CA GLY A 12 -18.03 -6.92 -2.80
C GLY A 12 -18.76 -5.74 -2.15
N TRP A 13 -19.72 -6.10 -1.31
CA TRP A 13 -20.32 -5.17 -0.36
C TRP A 13 -19.50 -5.18 0.92
N TYR A 14 -19.39 -4.04 1.61
CA TYR A 14 -18.49 -3.86 2.74
C TYR A 14 -19.03 -4.38 4.09
N ALA A 15 -19.62 -5.60 4.08
CA ALA A 15 -20.16 -6.23 5.28
C ALA A 15 -19.12 -6.39 6.41
N ALA A 16 -17.83 -6.55 6.08
CA ALA A 16 -16.75 -6.57 7.06
C ALA A 16 -16.63 -5.24 7.83
N HIS A 17 -16.87 -4.11 7.18
CA HIS A 17 -16.88 -2.80 7.84
C HIS A 17 -18.10 -2.62 8.76
N ARG A 18 -19.23 -3.24 8.45
CA ARG A 18 -20.39 -3.30 9.37
C ARG A 18 -20.02 -4.02 10.66
N GLU A 19 -19.31 -5.14 10.55
CA GLU A 19 -18.82 -5.88 11.72
C GLU A 19 -17.81 -5.04 12.51
N ILE A 20 -16.89 -4.36 11.85
CA ILE A 20 -15.94 -3.43 12.49
C ILE A 20 -16.70 -2.35 13.25
N ALA A 21 -17.71 -1.71 12.62
CA ALA A 21 -18.49 -0.65 13.26
C ALA A 21 -19.24 -1.11 14.52
N ALA A 22 -19.65 -2.38 14.57
CA ALA A 22 -20.40 -2.97 15.68
C ALA A 22 -19.55 -3.46 16.85
N ARG A 23 -18.22 -3.50 16.72
CA ARG A 23 -17.29 -3.99 17.75
C ARG A 23 -16.78 -2.86 18.62
N GLU A 24 -16.41 -3.17 19.86
CA GLU A 24 -15.61 -2.28 20.71
C GLU A 24 -14.13 -2.39 20.33
N LEU A 25 -13.62 -1.39 19.62
CA LEU A 25 -12.24 -1.35 19.14
C LEU A 25 -11.58 -0.03 19.53
N ASP A 26 -10.31 -0.10 19.89
CA ASP A 26 -9.50 1.10 20.15
C ASP A 26 -9.05 1.77 18.84
N VAL A 27 -8.82 0.99 17.79
CA VAL A 27 -8.32 1.48 16.50
C VAL A 27 -8.57 0.49 15.37
N VAL A 28 -8.82 1.01 14.18
CA VAL A 28 -8.76 0.29 12.91
C VAL A 28 -7.43 0.59 12.25
N LEU A 29 -6.66 -0.45 11.94
CA LEU A 29 -5.42 -0.36 11.16
C LEU A 29 -5.72 -0.76 9.71
N PHE A 30 -5.54 0.17 8.79
CA PHE A 30 -5.77 -0.07 7.36
C PHE A 30 -4.44 -0.02 6.59
N VAL A 31 -4.05 -1.13 5.96
CA VAL A 31 -2.69 -1.31 5.44
C VAL A 31 -2.60 -1.29 3.91
N GLY A 32 -3.40 -0.46 3.28
CA GLY A 32 -3.31 -0.19 1.84
C GLY A 32 -4.47 -0.75 1.03
N ASP A 33 -4.53 -0.31 -0.23
CA ASP A 33 -5.63 -0.58 -1.16
C ASP A 33 -6.99 -0.10 -0.64
N TYR A 34 -7.00 1.11 -0.10
CA TYR A 34 -8.24 1.75 0.30
C TYR A 34 -9.14 2.06 -0.89
N ILE A 35 -8.54 2.46 -2.01
CA ILE A 35 -9.20 2.55 -3.31
C ILE A 35 -8.47 1.67 -4.32
N TYR A 36 -9.15 1.36 -5.42
CA TYR A 36 -8.56 0.76 -6.62
C TYR A 36 -8.76 1.71 -7.79
N GLU A 37 -7.67 2.03 -8.49
CA GLU A 37 -7.71 2.93 -9.66
C GLU A 37 -8.33 2.25 -10.88
N SER A 38 -8.12 0.93 -11.00
CA SER A 38 -8.60 0.12 -12.12
C SER A 38 -9.87 -0.64 -11.77
N SER A 39 -10.60 -1.05 -12.80
CA SER A 39 -11.77 -1.92 -12.69
C SER A 39 -11.38 -3.38 -12.92
N ASN A 40 -12.04 -4.29 -12.20
CA ASN A 40 -11.94 -5.71 -12.45
C ASN A 40 -13.31 -6.25 -12.91
N PRO A 41 -13.48 -6.65 -14.17
CA PRO A 41 -14.78 -7.07 -14.72
C PRO A 41 -15.27 -8.43 -14.18
N ARG A 42 -14.46 -9.12 -13.37
CA ARG A 42 -14.84 -10.42 -12.81
C ARG A 42 -15.59 -10.24 -11.50
N HIS A 43 -16.77 -10.88 -11.40
CA HIS A 43 -17.58 -10.94 -10.18
C HIS A 43 -17.99 -9.56 -9.61
N GLN A 44 -18.25 -8.59 -10.49
CA GLN A 44 -18.71 -7.25 -10.08
C GLN A 44 -20.11 -7.31 -9.46
N VAL A 45 -20.27 -6.71 -8.29
CA VAL A 45 -21.57 -6.46 -7.64
C VAL A 45 -21.99 -4.99 -7.76
N ARG A 46 -21.05 -4.10 -8.11
CA ARG A 46 -21.21 -2.67 -8.38
C ARG A 46 -20.06 -2.21 -9.26
N GLN A 47 -20.08 -0.99 -9.78
CA GLN A 47 -19.07 -0.51 -10.72
C GLN A 47 -18.48 0.82 -10.26
N HIS A 48 -17.20 1.03 -10.55
CA HIS A 48 -16.58 2.34 -10.48
C HIS A 48 -17.21 3.27 -11.50
N GLU A 49 -17.41 4.52 -11.11
CA GLU A 49 -17.75 5.57 -12.06
C GLU A 49 -16.47 6.15 -12.69
N GLY A 50 -16.54 6.43 -13.98
CA GLY A 50 -15.47 7.05 -14.75
C GLY A 50 -14.28 6.14 -15.08
N PRO A 51 -13.29 6.66 -15.80
CA PRO A 51 -12.10 5.94 -16.21
C PRO A 51 -11.10 5.78 -15.06
N VAL A 52 -9.98 5.09 -15.35
CA VAL A 52 -8.81 5.04 -14.47
C VAL A 52 -8.32 6.47 -14.17
N PRO A 53 -8.24 6.88 -12.89
CA PRO A 53 -7.90 8.25 -12.52
C PRO A 53 -6.46 8.62 -12.91
N GLN A 54 -6.31 9.83 -13.46
CA GLN A 54 -5.02 10.41 -13.86
C GLN A 54 -4.84 11.83 -13.29
N THR A 55 -5.91 12.45 -12.82
CA THR A 55 -5.93 13.81 -12.32
C THR A 55 -6.42 13.87 -10.88
N LEU A 56 -6.16 14.97 -10.19
CA LEU A 56 -6.60 15.18 -8.81
C LEU A 56 -8.13 15.01 -8.67
N ASP A 57 -8.91 15.61 -9.55
CA ASP A 57 -10.37 15.53 -9.48
C ASP A 57 -10.87 14.10 -9.73
N ALA A 58 -10.19 13.35 -10.62
CA ALA A 58 -10.54 11.94 -10.86
C ALA A 58 -10.22 11.04 -9.64
N TYR A 59 -9.10 11.28 -8.95
CA TYR A 59 -8.79 10.57 -7.70
C TYR A 59 -9.75 10.96 -6.56
N ARG A 60 -10.10 12.24 -6.44
CA ARG A 60 -11.14 12.70 -5.49
C ARG A 60 -12.48 12.01 -5.74
N ALA A 61 -12.91 11.94 -7.00
CA ALA A 61 -14.14 11.24 -7.38
C ALA A 61 -14.06 9.76 -7.04
N ARG A 62 -12.90 9.10 -7.26
CA ARG A 62 -12.69 7.71 -6.90
C ARG A 62 -12.80 7.49 -5.38
N HIS A 63 -12.17 8.31 -4.55
CA HIS A 63 -12.33 8.26 -3.10
C HIS A 63 -13.78 8.52 -2.67
N ALA A 64 -14.45 9.48 -3.28
CA ALA A 64 -15.86 9.78 -2.98
C ALA A 64 -16.77 8.57 -3.28
N THR A 65 -16.53 7.85 -4.39
CA THR A 65 -17.26 6.62 -4.74
C THR A 65 -17.18 5.58 -3.62
N TYR A 66 -15.99 5.31 -3.08
CA TYR A 66 -15.82 4.36 -1.96
C TYR A 66 -16.60 4.80 -0.72
N LYS A 67 -16.63 6.09 -0.44
CA LYS A 67 -17.33 6.67 0.72
C LYS A 67 -18.85 6.77 0.54
N LEU A 68 -19.41 6.38 -0.59
CA LEU A 68 -20.87 6.16 -0.74
C LEU A 68 -21.33 4.92 0.03
N ASP A 69 -20.43 3.96 0.31
CA ASP A 69 -20.77 2.78 1.08
C ASP A 69 -21.11 3.12 2.53
N ALA A 70 -22.29 2.72 2.97
CA ALA A 70 -22.80 3.07 4.29
C ALA A 70 -22.04 2.36 5.42
N ASP A 71 -21.63 1.11 5.21
CA ASP A 71 -20.93 0.31 6.20
C ASP A 71 -19.50 0.84 6.41
N LEU A 72 -18.82 1.27 5.34
CA LEU A 72 -17.51 1.93 5.43
C LEU A 72 -17.61 3.25 6.20
N ARG A 73 -18.64 4.07 5.90
CA ARG A 73 -18.86 5.33 6.67
C ARG A 73 -19.14 5.06 8.14
N ALA A 74 -19.93 4.03 8.45
CA ALA A 74 -20.22 3.67 9.83
C ALA A 74 -18.95 3.24 10.59
N ALA A 75 -18.07 2.47 9.98
CA ALA A 75 -16.79 2.08 10.56
C ALA A 75 -15.87 3.29 10.83
N HIS A 76 -15.82 4.24 9.89
CA HIS A 76 -15.08 5.49 10.10
C HIS A 76 -15.66 6.35 11.22
N ALA A 77 -16.99 6.39 11.36
CA ALA A 77 -17.65 7.15 12.40
C ALA A 77 -17.49 6.53 13.80
N ALA A 78 -17.35 5.20 13.86
CA ALA A 78 -17.29 4.46 15.12
C ALA A 78 -15.89 4.43 15.76
N HIS A 79 -14.82 4.49 14.97
CA HIS A 79 -13.45 4.23 15.44
C HIS A 79 -12.43 5.22 14.90
N PRO A 80 -11.31 5.47 15.63
CA PRO A 80 -10.13 6.09 15.07
C PRO A 80 -9.43 5.12 14.11
N TRP A 81 -8.81 5.68 13.04
CA TRP A 81 -8.10 4.92 12.02
C TRP A 81 -6.63 5.32 11.96
N ILE A 82 -5.76 4.33 11.80
CA ILE A 82 -4.36 4.50 11.40
C ILE A 82 -4.23 3.85 10.02
N LEU A 83 -3.72 4.61 9.05
CA LEU A 83 -3.68 4.18 7.67
C LEU A 83 -2.27 4.24 7.10
N THR A 84 -1.98 3.31 6.21
CA THR A 84 -0.91 3.40 5.21
C THR A 84 -1.49 3.04 3.86
N TRP A 85 -0.76 3.28 2.78
CA TRP A 85 -1.17 2.88 1.43
C TRP A 85 -0.43 1.63 0.96
N ASP A 86 -0.90 1.06 -0.17
CA ASP A 86 -0.13 0.19 -1.03
C ASP A 86 -0.09 0.81 -2.46
N ASP A 87 -0.24 0.07 -3.51
CA ASP A 87 -0.07 0.55 -4.88
C ASP A 87 -1.34 1.13 -5.50
N HIS A 88 -2.49 0.52 -5.26
CA HIS A 88 -3.75 0.90 -5.89
C HIS A 88 -4.26 2.30 -5.55
N GLU A 89 -3.72 2.92 -4.51
CA GLU A 89 -3.98 4.34 -4.26
C GLU A 89 -3.45 5.24 -5.39
N VAL A 90 -2.46 4.74 -6.17
CA VAL A 90 -1.86 5.44 -7.32
C VAL A 90 -2.01 4.62 -8.59
N GLU A 91 -1.31 3.49 -8.69
CA GLU A 91 -1.27 2.61 -9.85
C GLU A 91 -0.73 1.23 -9.47
N ASN A 92 -1.47 0.17 -9.85
CA ASN A 92 -1.08 -1.21 -9.54
C ASN A 92 0.39 -1.50 -9.82
N ASP A 93 1.08 -2.07 -8.84
CA ASP A 93 2.49 -2.46 -8.90
C ASP A 93 3.48 -1.33 -9.24
N TYR A 94 3.18 -0.06 -8.94
CA TYR A 94 4.19 0.99 -9.11
C TYR A 94 5.35 0.84 -8.12
N ALA A 95 6.54 1.28 -8.50
CA ALA A 95 7.73 1.21 -7.67
C ALA A 95 8.53 2.51 -7.76
N GLY A 96 8.64 3.22 -6.64
CA GLY A 96 9.33 4.50 -6.60
C GLY A 96 8.70 5.52 -7.56
N ASP A 97 9.46 5.93 -8.56
CA ASP A 97 9.05 6.88 -9.60
C ASP A 97 8.77 6.22 -10.97
N ALA A 98 8.69 4.90 -10.99
CA ALA A 98 8.44 4.10 -12.19
C ALA A 98 6.98 3.64 -12.29
N SER A 99 6.37 3.85 -13.45
CA SER A 99 4.99 3.48 -13.79
C SER A 99 4.92 2.14 -14.51
N PRO A 100 4.04 1.21 -14.10
CA PRO A 100 3.74 -0.01 -14.83
C PRO A 100 3.05 0.23 -16.19
N SER A 101 2.28 1.30 -16.33
CA SER A 101 1.60 1.63 -17.59
C SER A 101 2.50 2.32 -18.62
N GLY A 102 3.80 2.48 -18.33
CA GLY A 102 4.77 3.04 -19.27
C GLY A 102 4.73 4.57 -19.36
N LEU A 103 4.16 5.26 -18.40
CA LEU A 103 4.31 6.71 -18.30
C LEU A 103 5.78 7.08 -18.07
N ASP A 104 6.24 8.16 -18.70
CA ASP A 104 7.53 8.73 -18.32
C ASP A 104 7.51 9.20 -16.86
N THR A 105 8.69 9.29 -16.25
CA THR A 105 8.83 9.64 -14.83
C THR A 105 8.12 10.96 -14.48
N ALA A 106 8.20 11.98 -15.32
CA ALA A 106 7.58 13.28 -15.03
C ALA A 106 6.04 13.20 -15.07
N ALA A 107 5.48 12.47 -16.02
CA ALA A 107 4.05 12.23 -16.12
C ALA A 107 3.55 11.39 -14.94
N PHE A 108 4.27 10.33 -14.59
CA PHE A 108 3.93 9.50 -13.44
C PHE A 108 4.00 10.28 -12.12
N LEU A 109 5.02 11.09 -11.90
CA LEU A 109 5.13 11.90 -10.69
C LEU A 109 4.00 12.94 -10.58
N ARG A 110 3.49 13.48 -11.68
CA ARG A 110 2.28 14.34 -11.67
C ARG A 110 1.04 13.54 -11.24
N ARG A 111 0.87 12.31 -11.77
CA ARG A 111 -0.21 11.40 -11.36
C ARG A 111 -0.11 11.04 -9.89
N ARG A 112 1.09 10.67 -9.40
CA ARG A 112 1.34 10.33 -8.00
C ARG A 112 1.04 11.52 -7.08
N ALA A 113 1.41 12.75 -7.45
CA ALA A 113 1.07 13.94 -6.69
C ALA A 113 -0.45 14.14 -6.57
N ALA A 114 -1.20 13.92 -7.65
CA ALA A 114 -2.66 14.00 -7.64
C ALA A 114 -3.29 12.93 -6.73
N ALA A 115 -2.79 11.71 -6.80
CA ALA A 115 -3.25 10.60 -5.97
C ALA A 115 -2.98 10.84 -4.47
N TYR A 116 -1.77 11.25 -4.10
CA TYR A 116 -1.38 11.55 -2.73
C TYR A 116 -2.18 12.72 -2.14
N GLN A 117 -2.43 13.76 -2.94
CA GLN A 117 -3.25 14.89 -2.51
C GLN A 117 -4.70 14.43 -2.22
N ALA A 118 -5.30 13.64 -3.10
CA ALA A 118 -6.65 13.11 -2.90
C ALA A 118 -6.71 12.18 -1.69
N TRP A 119 -5.72 11.32 -1.50
CA TRP A 119 -5.62 10.43 -0.35
C TRP A 119 -5.57 11.23 0.97
N PHE A 120 -4.72 12.26 1.04
CA PHE A 120 -4.62 13.14 2.20
C PHE A 120 -5.93 13.86 2.52
N GLU A 121 -6.63 14.36 1.50
CA GLU A 121 -7.89 15.09 1.67
C GLU A 121 -9.06 14.20 2.13
N HIS A 122 -9.02 12.93 1.75
CA HIS A 122 -10.14 12.02 1.99
C HIS A 122 -9.97 11.12 3.22
N LEU A 123 -8.77 10.98 3.77
CA LEU A 123 -8.52 10.06 4.88
C LEU A 123 -8.15 10.78 6.17
N PRO A 124 -8.49 10.21 7.35
CA PRO A 124 -8.27 10.85 8.65
C PRO A 124 -6.81 10.70 9.09
N VAL A 125 -5.93 11.45 8.44
CA VAL A 125 -4.49 11.42 8.70
C VAL A 125 -4.01 12.74 9.30
N SER A 126 -2.82 12.73 9.91
CA SER A 126 -2.23 13.91 10.53
C SER A 126 -1.99 15.02 9.51
N PRO A 127 -2.27 16.30 9.83
CA PRO A 127 -1.86 17.44 9.01
C PRO A 127 -0.35 17.46 8.71
N THR A 128 0.48 16.85 9.55
CA THR A 128 1.93 16.74 9.33
C THR A 128 2.30 15.83 8.16
N MET A 129 1.35 15.01 7.68
CA MET A 129 1.49 14.17 6.50
C MET A 129 1.12 14.87 5.21
N ALA A 130 0.81 16.18 5.23
CA ALA A 130 0.43 16.92 4.02
C ALA A 130 1.46 16.69 2.89
N PRO A 131 1.00 16.36 1.66
CA PRO A 131 1.89 16.07 0.55
C PRO A 131 2.65 17.32 0.09
N ASN A 132 3.86 17.12 -0.39
CA ASN A 132 4.66 18.11 -1.09
C ASN A 132 4.86 17.63 -2.53
N GLY A 133 3.92 17.96 -3.41
CA GLY A 133 3.89 17.46 -4.77
C GLY A 133 3.83 15.91 -4.80
N PRO A 134 4.75 15.24 -5.49
CA PRO A 134 4.76 13.79 -5.59
C PRO A 134 5.36 13.08 -4.37
N ALA A 135 5.72 13.79 -3.32
CA ALA A 135 6.28 13.23 -2.09
C ALA A 135 5.33 13.44 -0.91
N MET A 136 5.18 12.42 -0.08
CA MET A 136 4.37 12.47 1.12
C MET A 136 4.94 11.49 2.15
N ARG A 137 5.14 11.94 3.38
CA ARG A 137 5.63 11.05 4.43
C ARG A 137 4.45 10.43 5.18
N ILE A 138 4.16 9.16 4.92
CA ILE A 138 3.12 8.40 5.63
C ILE A 138 3.68 7.42 6.67
N HIS A 139 4.97 7.06 6.59
CA HIS A 139 5.56 6.24 7.63
C HIS A 139 5.67 7.03 8.92
N ASP A 140 5.14 6.45 9.99
CA ASP A 140 5.08 7.10 11.31
C ASP A 140 5.10 6.06 12.43
N ARG A 141 5.16 6.55 13.67
CA ARG A 141 5.30 5.75 14.88
C ARG A 141 4.27 6.17 15.91
N TYR A 142 3.42 5.21 16.30
CA TYR A 142 2.33 5.43 17.25
C TYR A 142 2.57 4.64 18.52
N ARG A 143 2.36 5.28 19.68
CA ARG A 143 2.52 4.66 20.98
C ARG A 143 1.16 4.41 21.63
N TRP A 144 0.93 3.16 22.04
CA TRP A 144 -0.27 2.75 22.75
C TRP A 144 0.06 2.48 24.22
N GLY A 145 0.11 3.55 25.01
CA GLY A 145 0.51 3.50 26.41
C GLY A 145 1.85 2.82 26.62
N ARG A 146 1.91 1.87 27.56
CA ARG A 146 3.08 1.01 27.80
C ARG A 146 3.01 -0.33 27.06
N LEU A 147 1.87 -0.64 26.45
CA LEU A 147 1.58 -1.95 25.87
C LEU A 147 2.25 -2.13 24.52
N ALA A 148 2.01 -1.22 23.59
CA ALA A 148 2.39 -1.42 22.20
C ALA A 148 3.02 -0.17 21.57
N GLU A 149 3.78 -0.41 20.54
CA GLU A 149 4.27 0.59 19.61
C GLU A 149 4.05 0.08 18.19
N LEU A 150 3.46 0.92 17.34
CA LEU A 150 3.10 0.62 15.97
C LEU A 150 3.91 1.50 15.03
N TRP A 151 4.47 0.90 13.99
CA TRP A 151 5.09 1.60 12.86
C TRP A 151 4.27 1.37 11.61
N THR A 152 3.77 2.44 10.98
CA THR A 152 3.28 2.40 9.60
C THR A 152 4.46 2.52 8.65
N LEU A 153 4.47 1.75 7.58
CA LEU A 153 5.56 1.72 6.62
C LEU A 153 5.04 2.04 5.22
N ASP A 154 5.85 2.77 4.47
CA ASP A 154 5.61 3.08 3.06
C ASP A 154 6.41 2.11 2.19
N GLY A 155 5.75 1.12 1.65
CA GLY A 155 6.33 0.09 0.79
C GLY A 155 6.36 0.45 -0.69
N ARG A 156 5.98 1.67 -1.09
CA ARG A 156 5.83 2.03 -2.51
C ARG A 156 6.71 3.18 -2.96
N GLN A 157 6.71 4.29 -2.25
CA GLN A 157 7.37 5.53 -2.69
C GLN A 157 8.89 5.39 -2.80
N TYR A 158 9.49 4.53 -2.01
CA TYR A 158 10.95 4.38 -1.90
C TYR A 158 11.48 3.04 -2.42
N ARG A 159 10.59 2.20 -2.92
CA ARG A 159 10.90 0.84 -3.37
C ARG A 159 11.76 0.86 -4.64
N SER A 160 12.73 -0.04 -4.69
CA SER A 160 13.49 -0.33 -5.91
C SER A 160 12.57 -0.90 -7.00
N VAL A 161 12.81 -0.56 -8.26
CA VAL A 161 12.08 -1.14 -9.39
C VAL A 161 12.19 -2.67 -9.38
N HIS A 162 11.16 -3.35 -9.86
CA HIS A 162 11.06 -4.81 -9.85
C HIS A 162 12.24 -5.50 -10.54
N ALA A 163 12.70 -6.61 -9.96
CA ALA A 163 13.80 -7.39 -10.51
C ALA A 163 13.40 -8.09 -11.80
N CYS A 164 14.36 -8.24 -12.71
CA CYS A 164 14.22 -8.99 -13.97
C CYS A 164 12.98 -8.62 -14.79
N GLY A 165 12.61 -7.36 -14.70
CA GLY A 165 11.60 -6.74 -15.56
C GLY A 165 12.19 -6.19 -16.84
N ASP A 166 11.34 -5.57 -17.67
CA ASP A 166 11.82 -4.78 -18.80
C ASP A 166 12.56 -3.55 -18.27
N LYS A 167 13.66 -3.17 -18.91
CA LYS A 167 14.52 -2.08 -18.44
C LYS A 167 13.71 -0.79 -18.25
N GLY A 168 13.70 -0.28 -17.02
CA GLY A 168 13.04 0.97 -16.66
C GLY A 168 11.53 0.88 -16.48
N ALA A 169 10.91 -0.30 -16.64
CA ALA A 169 9.48 -0.50 -16.37
C ALA A 169 9.25 -1.04 -14.96
N ALA A 170 8.29 -0.46 -14.24
CA ALA A 170 7.71 -1.06 -13.05
C ALA A 170 6.70 -2.16 -13.46
N GLY A 171 6.11 -2.80 -12.48
CA GLY A 171 5.07 -3.82 -12.65
C GLY A 171 5.50 -5.20 -12.19
N GLY A 172 4.70 -5.76 -11.29
CA GLY A 172 4.88 -7.12 -10.78
C GLY A 172 4.71 -8.15 -11.87
N ARG A 173 5.53 -9.19 -11.82
CA ARG A 173 5.48 -10.31 -12.76
C ARG A 173 6.01 -11.58 -12.13
N SER A 174 5.63 -12.72 -12.69
CA SER A 174 6.23 -14.00 -12.31
C SER A 174 7.65 -14.09 -12.92
N ILE A 175 8.67 -14.17 -12.07
CA ILE A 175 10.08 -14.29 -12.46
C ILE A 175 10.68 -15.57 -11.92
N SER A 176 11.83 -16.01 -12.50
CA SER A 176 12.62 -17.14 -11.98
C SER A 176 13.31 -16.76 -10.67
N THR A 177 13.43 -17.70 -9.74
CA THR A 177 14.28 -17.56 -8.54
C THR A 177 15.77 -17.45 -8.90
N ASP A 178 16.18 -17.82 -10.11
CA ASP A 178 17.57 -17.67 -10.61
C ASP A 178 17.87 -16.26 -11.13
N CYS A 179 16.92 -15.33 -11.01
CA CYS A 179 17.12 -13.95 -11.41
C CYS A 179 18.27 -13.30 -10.63
N ALA A 180 19.35 -12.95 -11.33
CA ALA A 180 20.58 -12.44 -10.71
C ALA A 180 20.34 -11.11 -9.95
N GLU A 181 19.38 -10.28 -10.37
CA GLU A 181 19.06 -9.02 -9.72
C GLU A 181 18.51 -9.20 -8.29
N LEU A 182 17.95 -10.38 -7.97
CA LEU A 182 17.48 -10.69 -6.61
C LEU A 182 18.64 -10.69 -5.58
N ALA A 183 19.85 -10.99 -6.01
CA ALA A 183 21.06 -11.00 -5.17
C ALA A 183 21.69 -9.60 -4.99
N ASN A 184 21.10 -8.55 -5.55
CA ASN A 184 21.64 -7.19 -5.40
C ASN A 184 21.26 -6.59 -4.03
N PRO A 185 22.22 -6.38 -3.10
CA PRO A 185 21.94 -5.88 -1.76
C PRO A 185 21.53 -4.39 -1.72
N ALA A 186 21.61 -3.67 -2.82
CA ALA A 186 21.13 -2.29 -2.91
C ALA A 186 19.61 -2.20 -3.15
N ARG A 187 18.94 -3.32 -3.38
CA ARG A 187 17.48 -3.35 -3.56
C ARG A 187 16.79 -3.25 -2.20
N SER A 188 15.75 -2.45 -2.13
CA SER A 188 15.01 -2.16 -0.93
C SER A 188 13.52 -2.04 -1.20
N VAL A 189 12.69 -2.41 -0.24
CA VAL A 189 11.24 -2.17 -0.22
C VAL A 189 10.93 -0.79 0.35
N PHE A 190 11.65 -0.36 1.37
CA PHE A 190 11.35 0.85 2.14
C PHE A 190 12.31 2.02 1.89
N GLY A 191 13.43 1.75 1.22
CA GLY A 191 14.53 2.71 1.09
C GLY A 191 15.36 2.85 2.36
N ALA A 192 16.66 3.04 2.20
CA ALA A 192 17.64 3.03 3.28
C ALA A 192 17.34 4.02 4.42
N ALA A 193 16.69 5.14 4.16
CA ALA A 193 16.35 6.12 5.19
C ALA A 193 15.25 5.60 6.12
N GLN A 194 14.18 5.02 5.55
CA GLN A 194 13.08 4.46 6.33
C GLN A 194 13.53 3.19 7.07
N GLU A 195 14.35 2.36 6.45
CA GLU A 195 14.93 1.16 7.09
C GLU A 195 15.77 1.51 8.32
N ARG A 196 16.64 2.51 8.23
CA ARG A 196 17.40 2.98 9.40
C ARG A 196 16.50 3.52 10.50
N TRP A 197 15.53 4.36 10.14
CA TRP A 197 14.55 4.90 11.08
C TRP A 197 13.78 3.80 11.81
N LEU A 198 13.34 2.76 11.07
CA LEU A 198 12.66 1.62 11.64
C LEU A 198 13.56 0.81 12.58
N ALA A 199 14.76 0.47 12.13
CA ALA A 199 15.73 -0.30 12.93
C ALA A 199 16.10 0.41 14.24
N GLU A 200 16.37 1.71 14.18
CA GLU A 200 16.63 2.54 15.36
C GLU A 200 15.40 2.60 16.28
N GLY A 201 14.21 2.76 15.72
CA GLY A 201 12.95 2.78 16.47
C GLY A 201 12.70 1.47 17.21
N LEU A 202 12.89 0.34 16.53
CA LEU A 202 12.73 -1.00 17.11
C LEU A 202 13.75 -1.28 18.21
N ALA A 203 15.02 -0.89 18.01
CA ALA A 203 16.09 -1.07 19.00
C ALA A 203 15.83 -0.26 20.29
N GLN A 204 15.25 0.93 20.16
CA GLN A 204 14.96 1.83 21.29
C GLN A 204 13.63 1.53 21.96
N SER A 205 12.74 0.76 21.34
CA SER A 205 11.41 0.51 21.87
C SER A 205 11.45 -0.42 23.08
N THR A 206 10.89 0.06 24.19
CA THR A 206 10.70 -0.69 25.44
C THR A 206 9.30 -1.27 25.58
N ARG A 207 8.45 -1.16 24.54
CA ARG A 207 7.06 -1.65 24.59
C ARG A 207 7.03 -3.18 24.47
N ALA A 208 6.03 -3.80 25.10
CA ALA A 208 5.87 -5.25 25.06
C ALA A 208 5.61 -5.73 23.62
N TRP A 209 4.75 -5.02 22.88
CA TRP A 209 4.43 -5.33 21.50
C TRP A 209 5.01 -4.28 20.53
N LYS A 210 5.60 -4.78 19.47
CA LYS A 210 6.09 -4.00 18.33
C LYS A 210 5.32 -4.46 17.09
N LEU A 211 4.49 -3.57 16.54
CA LEU A 211 3.62 -3.87 15.41
C LEU A 211 4.15 -3.14 14.18
N LEU A 212 4.34 -3.87 13.09
CA LEU A 212 4.74 -3.33 11.78
C LEU A 212 3.55 -3.39 10.84
N ALA A 213 3.10 -2.25 10.35
CA ALA A 213 1.97 -2.11 9.44
C ALA A 213 2.45 -1.79 8.03
N GLN A 214 2.27 -2.73 7.11
CA GLN A 214 2.65 -2.59 5.70
C GLN A 214 1.72 -3.43 4.81
N GLY A 215 1.54 -3.05 3.53
CA GLY A 215 0.54 -3.63 2.64
C GLY A 215 0.96 -4.94 1.96
N SER A 216 2.27 -5.15 1.74
CA SER A 216 2.75 -6.27 0.94
C SER A 216 2.83 -7.58 1.75
N GLN A 217 2.57 -8.72 1.11
CA GLN A 217 2.71 -10.04 1.74
C GLN A 217 4.17 -10.33 2.10
N LEU A 218 4.44 -10.54 3.39
CA LEU A 218 5.78 -10.82 3.92
C LEU A 218 6.19 -12.29 3.78
N SER A 219 5.23 -13.21 3.91
CA SER A 219 5.53 -14.64 3.78
C SER A 219 5.88 -15.02 2.34
N PRO A 220 6.79 -15.99 2.12
CA PRO A 220 7.07 -16.48 0.78
C PRO A 220 5.80 -16.98 0.09
N ALA A 221 5.63 -16.56 -1.17
CA ALA A 221 4.49 -16.92 -2.03
C ALA A 221 4.92 -17.60 -3.34
N GLY A 222 6.19 -17.94 -3.45
CA GLY A 222 6.76 -18.59 -4.63
C GLY A 222 6.25 -20.03 -4.83
N VAL A 223 6.33 -20.50 -6.07
CA VAL A 223 6.04 -21.89 -6.45
C VAL A 223 7.35 -22.60 -6.78
N ALA A 224 7.62 -23.67 -6.07
CA ALA A 224 8.73 -24.58 -6.37
C ALA A 224 8.21 -25.80 -7.14
N VAL A 225 8.84 -26.11 -8.28
CA VAL A 225 8.55 -27.29 -9.07
C VAL A 225 9.81 -28.17 -9.09
N PRO A 226 9.72 -29.44 -8.67
CA PRO A 226 10.89 -30.34 -8.65
C PRO A 226 11.61 -30.39 -10.01
N GLY A 227 12.92 -30.17 -10.01
CA GLY A 227 13.75 -30.19 -11.23
C GLY A 227 13.69 -28.93 -12.10
N LEU A 228 12.93 -27.89 -11.71
CA LEU A 228 12.87 -26.61 -12.38
C LEU A 228 13.20 -25.46 -11.43
N ALA A 229 13.66 -24.33 -11.97
CA ALA A 229 13.78 -23.11 -11.18
C ALA A 229 12.42 -22.70 -10.63
N GLY A 230 12.40 -22.30 -9.36
CA GLY A 230 11.20 -21.77 -8.72
C GLY A 230 10.71 -20.48 -9.40
N ARG A 231 9.45 -20.16 -9.17
CA ARG A 231 8.83 -18.93 -9.67
C ARG A 231 8.31 -18.12 -8.50
N ILE A 232 8.55 -16.82 -8.52
CA ILE A 232 8.07 -15.85 -7.53
C ILE A 232 7.35 -14.70 -8.22
N TYR A 233 6.51 -13.98 -7.49
CA TYR A 233 5.93 -12.71 -7.96
C TYR A 233 6.80 -11.55 -7.50
N SER A 234 7.33 -10.76 -8.43
CA SER A 234 8.39 -9.79 -8.15
C SER A 234 7.93 -8.55 -7.36
N ASP A 235 6.63 -8.31 -7.20
CA ASP A 235 6.11 -7.20 -6.41
C ASP A 235 6.03 -7.51 -4.91
N GLY A 236 5.85 -8.77 -4.51
CA GLY A 236 5.92 -9.20 -3.11
C GLY A 236 7.34 -9.16 -2.54
N TRP A 237 7.48 -9.50 -1.25
CA TRP A 237 8.77 -9.58 -0.57
C TRP A 237 9.73 -10.58 -1.20
N ASP A 238 9.23 -11.62 -1.88
CA ASP A 238 10.05 -12.57 -2.66
C ASP A 238 10.90 -11.86 -3.72
N GLY A 239 10.45 -10.71 -4.25
CA GLY A 239 11.19 -9.87 -5.17
C GLY A 239 12.33 -9.05 -4.53
N TYR A 240 12.46 -9.07 -3.21
CA TYR A 240 13.43 -8.30 -2.41
C TYR A 240 14.02 -9.15 -1.28
N PRO A 241 14.60 -10.31 -1.54
CA PRO A 241 14.96 -11.31 -0.51
C PRO A 241 16.07 -10.86 0.44
N LEU A 242 16.74 -9.74 0.15
CA LEU A 242 17.81 -9.17 0.97
C LEU A 242 17.40 -7.86 1.68
N ALA A 243 16.13 -7.43 1.53
CA ALA A 243 15.59 -6.21 2.18
C ALA A 243 15.24 -6.45 3.65
#